data_6d4883661a26e76c51ff8d16a4d75552
#
_entry.id   6d4883661a26e76c51ff8d16a4d75552
#
_cell.length_a   1.000
_cell.length_b   1.000
_cell.length_c   1.000
_cell.angle_alpha   90.00
_cell.angle_beta   90.00
_cell.angle_gamma   90.00
#
_symmetry.space_group_name_H-M   'P 1'
#
loop_
_entity.id
_entity.type
_entity.pdbx_description
1 polymer ?
#
loop_
_entity_poly.entity_id
_entity_poly.type
_entity_poly.pdbx_seq_one_letter_code
_entity_poly.pdbx_strand_id
1 'polypeptide(L)'
;MAIWYVSGNRDTNKFPDPNQLVIDRSDVRQHLSFGFGIHRCLGNRLAELQLKILWEEILKRFSHIEITGETQYLPSSFIRGITELPVIVHRH
;
A
#
# COMPACT_ATOMS: atom_id res chain seq x y z
N MET A 1 -24.53 4.20 -0.94
CA MET A 1 -23.53 4.32 -2.04
C MET A 1 -22.34 3.44 -1.70
N ALA A 2 -21.88 2.61 -2.63
CA ALA A 2 -20.67 1.81 -2.45
C ALA A 2 -19.48 2.51 -3.15
N ILE A 3 -18.30 2.52 -2.50
CA ILE A 3 -17.07 3.11 -3.05
C ILE A 3 -16.00 2.03 -3.09
N TRP A 4 -15.48 1.78 -4.30
CA TRP A 4 -14.45 0.80 -4.55
C TRP A 4 -13.07 1.46 -4.56
N TYR A 5 -12.45 1.62 -3.40
CA TYR A 5 -11.17 2.32 -3.24
C TYR A 5 -10.03 1.73 -4.09
N VAL A 6 -9.99 0.39 -4.20
CA VAL A 6 -8.98 -0.31 -5.01
C VAL A 6 -9.13 0.03 -6.49
N SER A 7 -10.37 0.10 -6.98
CA SER A 7 -10.67 0.51 -8.35
C SER A 7 -10.32 1.99 -8.59
N GLY A 8 -10.69 2.86 -7.66
CA GLY A 8 -10.36 4.29 -7.75
C GLY A 8 -8.86 4.56 -7.76
N ASN A 9 -8.08 3.81 -6.99
CA ASN A 9 -6.61 3.90 -7.01
C ASN A 9 -5.97 3.34 -8.30
N ARG A 10 -6.76 2.67 -9.15
CA ARG A 10 -6.33 2.12 -10.46
C ARG A 10 -7.00 2.78 -11.65
N ASP A 11 -7.64 3.91 -11.46
CA ASP A 11 -8.23 4.69 -12.54
C ASP A 11 -7.13 5.26 -13.44
N THR A 12 -7.08 4.80 -14.69
CA THR A 12 -6.07 5.22 -15.68
C THR A 12 -6.20 6.69 -16.09
N ASN A 13 -7.38 7.29 -15.93
CA ASN A 13 -7.57 8.71 -16.16
C ASN A 13 -6.94 9.57 -15.07
N LYS A 14 -6.68 8.98 -13.90
CA LYS A 14 -6.12 9.68 -12.74
C LYS A 14 -4.66 9.30 -12.49
N PHE A 15 -4.35 8.01 -12.61
CA PHE A 15 -3.03 7.48 -12.32
C PHE A 15 -2.47 6.78 -13.57
N PRO A 16 -1.48 7.37 -14.25
CA PRO A 16 -0.76 6.68 -15.33
C PRO A 16 -0.13 5.38 -14.81
N ASP A 17 -0.22 4.31 -15.59
CA ASP A 17 0.32 2.99 -15.24
C ASP A 17 -0.06 2.52 -13.81
N PRO A 18 -1.37 2.42 -13.48
CA PRO A 18 -1.82 2.24 -12.10
C PRO A 18 -1.48 0.87 -11.51
N ASN A 19 -1.11 -0.10 -12.35
CA ASN A 19 -0.70 -1.45 -11.93
C ASN A 19 0.81 -1.56 -11.70
N GLN A 20 1.57 -0.51 -11.99
CA GLN A 20 3.00 -0.45 -11.76
C GLN A 20 3.32 0.25 -10.43
N LEU A 21 4.32 -0.24 -9.72
CA LEU A 21 4.86 0.45 -8.56
C LEU A 21 5.78 1.58 -9.04
N VAL A 22 5.27 2.80 -9.00
CA VAL A 22 6.02 4.03 -9.33
C VAL A 22 6.12 4.87 -8.07
N ILE A 23 7.31 4.91 -7.45
CA ILE A 23 7.52 5.52 -6.12
C ILE A 23 7.58 7.04 -6.14
N ASP A 24 7.83 7.64 -7.28
CA ASP A 24 7.98 9.08 -7.49
C ASP A 24 6.79 9.74 -8.21
N ARG A 25 5.60 9.16 -8.09
CA ARG A 25 4.38 9.74 -8.66
C ARG A 25 4.15 11.15 -8.12
N SER A 26 3.92 12.10 -9.01
CA SER A 26 3.64 13.51 -8.65
C SER A 26 2.34 13.68 -7.83
N ASP A 27 1.36 12.82 -8.06
CA ASP A 27 0.02 12.86 -7.50
C ASP A 27 -0.26 11.75 -6.48
N VAL A 28 0.79 11.15 -5.91
CA VAL A 28 0.70 10.05 -4.95
C VAL A 28 -0.28 10.31 -3.79
N ARG A 29 -0.41 11.57 -3.34
CA ARG A 29 -1.31 11.94 -2.24
C ARG A 29 -2.80 11.93 -2.58
N GLN A 30 -3.14 11.73 -3.86
CA GLN A 30 -4.53 11.68 -4.32
C GLN A 30 -5.15 10.29 -4.23
N HIS A 31 -4.40 9.30 -3.73
CA HIS A 31 -4.92 7.95 -3.51
C HIS A 31 -6.07 7.93 -2.50
N LEU A 32 -6.94 6.95 -2.66
CA LEU A 32 -8.14 6.79 -1.84
C LEU A 32 -7.99 5.77 -0.71
N SER A 33 -6.76 5.29 -0.43
CA SER A 33 -6.51 4.24 0.58
C SER A 33 -6.95 4.63 1.98
N PHE A 34 -6.99 5.92 2.29
CA PHE A 34 -7.50 6.46 3.56
C PHE A 34 -8.95 6.98 3.47
N GLY A 35 -9.64 6.68 2.39
CA GLY A 35 -10.98 7.22 2.13
C GLY A 35 -10.95 8.67 1.65
N PHE A 36 -12.13 9.26 1.55
CA PHE A 36 -12.33 10.63 1.07
C PHE A 36 -13.48 11.32 1.81
N GLY A 37 -13.45 12.65 1.83
CA GLY A 37 -14.51 13.48 2.43
C GLY A 37 -14.44 13.52 3.95
N ILE A 38 -15.61 13.72 4.58
CA ILE A 38 -15.73 13.89 6.04
C ILE A 38 -15.39 12.64 6.83
N HIS A 39 -15.46 11.46 6.23
CA HIS A 39 -15.07 10.17 6.81
C HIS A 39 -13.64 9.72 6.46
N ARG A 40 -12.84 10.60 5.89
CA ARG A 40 -11.42 10.30 5.68
C ARG A 40 -10.78 9.85 6.99
N CYS A 41 -9.90 8.85 6.92
CA CYS A 41 -9.20 8.30 8.07
C CYS A 41 -8.55 9.41 8.92
N LEU A 42 -8.93 9.50 10.19
CA LEU A 42 -8.36 10.46 11.13
C LEU A 42 -6.86 10.19 11.39
N GLY A 43 -6.48 8.90 11.38
CA GLY A 43 -5.12 8.43 11.66
C GLY A 43 -4.18 8.41 10.45
N ASN A 44 -4.56 8.95 9.30
CA ASN A 44 -3.77 8.85 8.07
C ASN A 44 -2.34 9.40 8.22
N ARG A 45 -2.18 10.55 8.91
CA ARG A 45 -0.85 11.14 9.12
C ARG A 45 0.04 10.30 10.03
N LEU A 46 -0.55 9.70 11.06
CA LEU A 46 0.17 8.79 11.95
C LEU A 46 0.58 7.52 11.19
N ALA A 47 -0.30 6.96 10.38
CA ALA A 47 -0.01 5.80 9.54
C ALA A 47 1.12 6.09 8.55
N GLU A 48 1.08 7.24 7.87
CA GLU A 48 2.16 7.68 6.96
C GLU A 48 3.50 7.80 7.69
N LEU A 49 3.51 8.40 8.88
CA LEU A 49 4.71 8.53 9.70
C LEU A 49 5.27 7.18 10.14
N GLN A 50 4.41 6.28 10.61
CA GLN A 50 4.81 4.93 11.01
C GLN A 50 5.40 4.15 9.83
N LEU A 51 4.77 4.19 8.66
CA LEU A 51 5.27 3.53 7.47
C LEU A 51 6.62 4.11 7.03
N LYS A 52 6.77 5.43 7.07
CA LYS A 52 8.04 6.08 6.75
C LYS A 52 9.16 5.61 7.67
N ILE A 53 8.96 5.67 8.99
CA ILE A 53 9.95 5.24 9.98
C ILE A 53 10.27 3.74 9.81
N LEU A 54 9.25 2.92 9.59
CA LEU A 54 9.42 1.49 9.38
C LEU A 54 10.33 1.21 8.16
N TRP A 55 10.06 1.86 7.02
CA TRP A 55 10.89 1.70 5.83
C TRP A 55 12.31 2.24 6.02
N GLU A 56 12.49 3.38 6.67
CA GLU A 56 13.81 3.90 7.00
C GLU A 56 14.62 2.91 7.85
N GLU A 57 13.98 2.27 8.84
CA GLU A 57 14.64 1.28 9.69
C GLU A 57 14.90 -0.06 8.98
N ILE A 58 14.01 -0.48 8.09
CA ILE A 58 14.21 -1.66 7.25
C ILE A 58 15.41 -1.45 6.33
N LEU A 59 15.44 -0.34 5.60
CA LEU A 59 16.49 -0.05 4.62
C LEU A 59 17.87 0.13 5.25
N LYS A 60 17.94 0.55 6.52
CA LYS A 60 19.22 0.60 7.27
C LYS A 60 19.78 -0.78 7.61
N ARG A 61 18.93 -1.76 7.81
CA ARG A 61 19.32 -3.09 8.32
C ARG A 61 19.39 -4.16 7.25
N PHE A 62 18.60 -4.01 6.21
CA PHE A 62 18.42 -5.02 5.17
C PHE A 62 18.69 -4.41 3.79
N SER A 63 19.49 -5.12 3.02
CA SER A 63 19.83 -4.75 1.64
C SER A 63 18.71 -5.09 0.66
N HIS A 64 17.96 -6.17 0.96
CA HIS A 64 16.93 -6.69 0.07
C HIS A 64 15.89 -7.51 0.83
N ILE A 65 14.65 -7.45 0.33
CA ILE A 65 13.53 -8.30 0.77
C ILE A 65 13.05 -9.07 -0.47
N GLU A 66 13.12 -10.38 -0.40
CA GLU A 66 12.72 -11.28 -1.47
C GLU A 66 11.38 -11.94 -1.13
N ILE A 67 10.42 -11.90 -2.06
CA ILE A 67 9.17 -12.64 -1.93
C ILE A 67 9.42 -14.06 -2.41
N THR A 68 9.22 -15.05 -1.52
CA THR A 68 9.61 -16.45 -1.76
C THR A 68 8.43 -17.40 -2.00
N GLY A 69 7.19 -16.89 -1.94
CA GLY A 69 6.01 -17.70 -2.14
C GLY A 69 4.82 -16.90 -2.62
N GLU A 70 3.72 -17.59 -2.85
CA GLU A 70 2.46 -16.95 -3.26
C GLU A 70 1.84 -16.18 -2.11
N THR A 71 1.33 -14.99 -2.43
CA THR A 71 0.58 -14.16 -1.50
C THR A 71 -0.78 -14.80 -1.22
N GLN A 72 -1.10 -15.04 0.05
CA GLN A 72 -2.41 -15.53 0.47
C GLN A 72 -3.31 -14.35 0.82
N TYR A 73 -4.57 -14.43 0.40
CA TYR A 73 -5.56 -13.38 0.63
C TYR A 73 -6.70 -13.89 1.50
N LEU A 74 -7.26 -12.98 2.30
CA LEU A 74 -8.48 -13.26 3.06
C LEU A 74 -9.65 -13.52 2.08
N PRO A 75 -10.32 -14.69 2.15
CA PRO A 75 -11.48 -14.97 1.35
C PRO A 75 -12.70 -14.18 1.87
N SER A 76 -12.81 -12.93 1.50
CA SER A 76 -13.89 -12.03 1.94
C SER A 76 -14.31 -11.11 0.80
N SER A 77 -15.62 -10.91 0.68
CA SER A 77 -16.20 -9.92 -0.24
C SER A 77 -16.17 -8.49 0.32
N PHE A 78 -15.91 -8.34 1.62
CA PHE A 78 -15.95 -7.05 2.32
C PHE A 78 -14.56 -6.47 2.58
N ILE A 79 -13.61 -7.30 3.03
CA ILE A 79 -12.24 -6.88 3.34
C ILE A 79 -11.28 -7.57 2.38
N ARG A 80 -10.48 -6.78 1.64
CA ARG A 80 -9.38 -7.31 0.83
C ARG A 80 -8.08 -7.17 1.60
N GLY A 81 -7.69 -8.22 2.29
CA GLY A 81 -6.48 -8.27 3.10
C GLY A 81 -5.55 -9.39 2.67
N ILE A 82 -4.26 -9.23 2.96
CA ILE A 82 -3.24 -10.26 2.84
C ILE A 82 -3.16 -10.98 4.18
N THR A 83 -3.28 -12.31 4.17
CA THR A 83 -3.15 -13.16 5.36
C THR A 83 -1.76 -13.70 5.52
N GLU A 84 -1.04 -13.92 4.41
CA GLU A 84 0.32 -14.43 4.41
C GLU A 84 1.11 -13.87 3.22
N LEU A 85 2.33 -13.45 3.46
CA LEU A 85 3.30 -13.03 2.46
C LEU A 85 4.66 -13.59 2.84
N PRO A 86 5.07 -14.77 2.31
CA PRO A 86 6.36 -15.36 2.60
C PRO A 86 7.50 -14.50 2.05
N VAL A 87 8.45 -14.12 2.92
CA VAL A 87 9.60 -13.30 2.53
C VAL A 87 10.88 -13.79 3.18
N ILE A 88 12.00 -13.58 2.50
CA ILE A 88 13.34 -13.67 3.07
C ILE A 88 13.93 -12.26 3.12
N VAL A 89 14.50 -11.90 4.26
CA VAL A 89 15.20 -10.63 4.45
C VAL A 89 16.72 -10.85 4.43
N HIS A 90 17.42 -10.11 3.59
CA HIS A 90 18.87 -10.18 3.44
C HIS A 90 19.49 -8.98 4.16
N ARG A 91 20.42 -9.26 5.09
CA ARG A 91 21.17 -8.19 5.77
C ARG A 91 22.27 -7.63 4.86
N HIS A 92 22.66 -6.41 5.15
CA HIS A 92 23.86 -5.82 4.54
C HIS A 92 25.12 -6.58 4.90
#